data_3c56fbccfcaee520b695256954740bef
#
_entry.id   3c56fbccfcaee520b695256954740bef
#
_cell.length_a   1.000
_cell.length_b   1.000
_cell.length_c   1.000
_cell.angle_alpha   90.00
_cell.angle_beta   90.00
_cell.angle_gamma   90.00
#
_symmetry.space_group_name_H-M   'P 1'
#
loop_
_entity.id
_entity.type
_entity.pdbx_description
1 polymer ?
#
loop_
_entity_poly.entity_id
_entity_poly.type
_entity_poly.pdbx_seq_one_letter_code
_entity_poly.pdbx_strand_id
1 'polypeptide(L)'
;MSACVPEEINKPEKRTWLQKVLIFAGVALGSVIIGASIRLSSFEDAVESIVRIEVPAGVLTELPTASQNETSKDENKKAVPESDVTLQEVKPHPAGPPRNILLVGTDSAVGLDPNDPAANRDRSAGIGLADTIMIVRLDPALAKATIMSLPRDLYVTIYREGIPVRAEKLASALLVGGLEKGAPTLVETITNNFDIPIHNFAIVDFFGFEKLVNELSGIPLWFSYPVRDVASGLIVLEAGCTTLDGRDSLAFVRSRKLEAFIDGNWNRVGVWNDLERNQRQQDFLIRTIQRAIGKGARSVIVQDDLIRAGAEAVVLDDRLSIAELLKLGRAFSDFNPSDLARTILPVVDAVVGTSEVLELGEGAKSSFAVFR
;
A
#
# COMPACT_ATOMS: atom_id res chain seq x y z
N MET A 1 -3.41 -4.61 23.25
CA MET A 1 -2.88 -4.82 21.89
C MET A 1 -1.34 -4.94 21.84
N SER A 2 -0.63 -4.80 22.97
CA SER A 2 0.86 -4.86 23.05
C SER A 2 1.44 -6.28 23.16
N ALA A 3 0.64 -7.30 23.35
CA ALA A 3 1.09 -8.62 23.77
C ALA A 3 1.64 -9.57 22.69
N CYS A 4 1.57 -9.20 21.42
CA CYS A 4 2.17 -9.99 20.32
C CYS A 4 3.55 -9.51 19.87
N VAL A 5 4.17 -8.60 20.61
CA VAL A 5 5.56 -8.21 20.38
C VAL A 5 6.42 -9.10 21.24
N PRO A 6 7.39 -9.88 20.70
CA PRO A 6 8.31 -10.65 21.53
C PRO A 6 9.04 -9.72 22.49
N GLU A 7 9.15 -10.11 23.76
CA GLU A 7 9.72 -9.32 24.87
C GLU A 7 11.20 -8.90 24.70
N GLU A 8 11.88 -9.36 23.63
CA GLU A 8 13.29 -9.07 23.36
C GLU A 8 13.56 -7.79 22.52
N ILE A 9 12.55 -6.99 22.17
CA ILE A 9 12.76 -5.78 21.34
C ILE A 9 13.17 -4.56 22.19
N ASN A 10 13.32 -4.69 23.50
CA ASN A 10 13.48 -3.57 24.42
C ASN A 10 14.91 -3.32 24.92
N LYS A 11 15.94 -3.45 24.07
CA LYS A 11 17.27 -2.85 24.33
C LYS A 11 17.65 -1.96 23.15
N PRO A 12 17.86 -0.66 23.36
CA PRO A 12 18.34 0.22 22.30
C PRO A 12 19.83 -0.05 22.04
N GLU A 13 20.16 -1.05 21.25
CA GLU A 13 21.47 -1.12 20.65
C GLU A 13 21.59 0.00 19.61
N LYS A 14 22.71 0.70 19.61
CA LYS A 14 23.03 1.76 18.63
C LYS A 14 23.04 1.12 17.24
N ARG A 15 21.90 1.22 16.55
CA ARG A 15 21.68 0.69 15.21
C ARG A 15 22.60 1.40 14.22
N THR A 16 23.32 0.64 13.41
CA THR A 16 24.10 1.19 12.31
C THR A 16 23.16 1.77 11.26
N TRP A 17 23.57 2.85 10.58
CA TRP A 17 22.75 3.60 9.62
C TRP A 17 22.16 2.74 8.48
N LEU A 18 22.84 1.67 8.09
CA LEU A 18 22.40 0.67 7.11
C LEU A 18 21.11 -0.10 7.52
N GLN A 19 20.90 -0.27 8.81
CA GLN A 19 19.75 -1.01 9.36
C GLN A 19 18.43 -0.22 9.31
N LYS A 20 18.51 1.07 9.01
CA LYS A 20 17.38 2.00 9.10
C LYS A 20 16.68 2.29 7.77
N VAL A 21 17.21 1.79 6.65
CA VAL A 21 16.88 2.24 5.29
C VAL A 21 15.63 1.63 4.67
N LEU A 22 15.03 0.60 5.27
CA LEU A 22 14.13 -0.31 4.54
C LEU A 22 12.63 -0.19 4.74
N ILE A 23 12.17 0.83 5.36
CA ILE A 23 10.88 0.75 6.06
C ILE A 23 9.66 1.12 5.23
N PHE A 24 9.78 1.92 4.19
CA PHE A 24 8.61 2.60 3.67
C PHE A 24 8.13 2.20 2.28
N ALA A 25 9.00 1.74 1.44
CA ALA A 25 8.58 1.08 0.21
C ALA A 25 8.11 -0.38 0.49
N GLY A 26 8.04 -0.71 1.70
CA GLY A 26 8.41 -1.96 2.36
C GLY A 26 7.37 -3.02 2.46
N VAL A 27 6.13 -2.92 2.06
CA VAL A 27 5.29 -4.11 2.03
C VAL A 27 5.04 -4.57 0.59
N ALA A 28 5.14 -3.67 -0.33
CA ALA A 28 5.30 -3.99 -1.74
C ALA A 28 6.71 -3.68 -2.26
N LEU A 29 7.52 -2.91 -1.55
CA LEU A 29 8.79 -2.36 -2.05
C LEU A 29 9.97 -2.52 -1.07
N GLY A 30 9.74 -2.80 0.21
CA GLY A 30 10.78 -2.81 1.24
C GLY A 30 11.69 -4.02 1.27
N SER A 31 11.36 -5.05 0.51
CA SER A 31 12.18 -6.24 0.40
C SER A 31 13.44 -6.03 -0.45
N VAL A 32 13.46 -5.01 -1.29
CA VAL A 32 14.47 -4.86 -2.36
C VAL A 32 15.81 -4.26 -1.92
N ILE A 33 15.97 -3.76 -0.69
CA ILE A 33 16.96 -2.70 -0.47
C ILE A 33 18.10 -2.93 0.54
N ILE A 34 18.27 -4.03 1.26
CA ILE A 34 19.35 -4.16 2.30
C ILE A 34 20.55 -5.04 1.94
N GLY A 35 20.46 -5.87 0.92
CA GLY A 35 21.54 -6.81 0.55
C GLY A 35 22.80 -6.22 -0.09
N ALA A 36 22.91 -4.90 -0.24
CA ALA A 36 23.85 -4.22 -1.15
C ALA A 36 25.35 -4.29 -0.78
N SER A 37 25.73 -4.93 0.35
CA SER A 37 27.16 -4.92 0.75
C SER A 37 27.92 -6.22 0.50
N ILE A 38 27.27 -7.32 0.10
CA ILE A 38 27.96 -8.63 0.02
C ILE A 38 27.79 -9.36 -1.32
N ARG A 39 26.74 -9.09 -2.13
CA ARG A 39 26.61 -9.65 -3.49
C ARG A 39 25.86 -8.68 -4.42
N LEU A 40 26.61 -7.76 -5.01
CA LEU A 40 26.07 -6.79 -5.97
C LEU A 40 25.31 -7.48 -7.12
N SER A 41 25.78 -8.64 -7.60
CA SER A 41 25.19 -9.36 -8.73
C SER A 41 23.80 -9.96 -8.44
N SER A 42 23.62 -10.59 -7.28
CA SER A 42 22.28 -11.18 -6.94
C SER A 42 21.22 -10.11 -6.64
N PHE A 43 21.65 -8.95 -6.22
CA PHE A 43 20.78 -7.78 -6.05
C PHE A 43 20.35 -7.20 -7.41
N GLU A 44 21.30 -7.03 -8.33
CA GLU A 44 21.03 -6.56 -9.69
C GLU A 44 20.04 -7.50 -10.41
N ASP A 45 20.29 -8.82 -10.36
CA ASP A 45 19.42 -9.84 -10.94
C ASP A 45 17.99 -9.81 -10.37
N ALA A 46 17.85 -9.69 -9.04
CA ALA A 46 16.54 -9.63 -8.39
C ALA A 46 15.78 -8.35 -8.75
N VAL A 47 16.49 -7.27 -8.92
CA VAL A 47 15.93 -5.97 -9.31
C VAL A 47 15.50 -5.94 -10.77
N GLU A 48 16.27 -6.55 -11.65
CA GLU A 48 15.92 -6.70 -13.07
C GLU A 48 14.71 -7.62 -13.26
N SER A 49 14.46 -8.54 -12.31
CA SER A 49 13.30 -9.44 -12.37
C SER A 49 11.97 -8.76 -12.00
N ILE A 50 11.97 -7.54 -11.44
CA ILE A 50 10.74 -6.81 -11.11
C ILE A 50 9.98 -6.50 -12.39
N VAL A 51 8.74 -7.00 -12.47
CA VAL A 51 7.85 -6.68 -13.58
C VAL A 51 7.48 -5.20 -13.53
N ARG A 52 7.70 -4.49 -14.65
CA ARG A 52 7.39 -3.07 -14.76
C ARG A 52 6.36 -2.81 -15.85
N ILE A 53 5.45 -1.91 -15.56
CA ILE A 53 4.48 -1.42 -16.54
C ILE A 53 4.96 -0.07 -17.06
N GLU A 54 5.15 0.01 -18.37
CA GLU A 54 5.42 1.27 -19.05
C GLU A 54 4.17 2.17 -19.01
N VAL A 55 4.33 3.36 -18.46
CA VAL A 55 3.22 4.28 -18.24
C VAL A 55 3.24 5.41 -19.27
N PRO A 56 2.14 5.62 -20.02
CA PRO A 56 2.06 6.72 -20.98
C PRO A 56 2.34 8.08 -20.35
N ALA A 57 2.93 8.98 -21.13
CA ALA A 57 3.22 10.35 -20.67
C ALA A 57 1.94 11.06 -20.21
N GLY A 58 2.02 11.77 -19.09
CA GLY A 58 0.90 12.53 -18.53
C GLY A 58 -0.05 11.73 -17.62
N VAL A 59 0.07 10.40 -17.54
CA VAL A 59 -0.75 9.57 -16.62
C VAL A 59 -0.27 9.72 -15.18
N LEU A 60 1.02 9.51 -14.94
CA LEU A 60 1.62 9.78 -13.64
C LEU A 60 2.02 11.25 -13.53
N THR A 61 1.76 11.85 -12.39
CA THR A 61 2.17 13.22 -12.09
C THR A 61 3.69 13.28 -11.92
N GLU A 62 4.33 14.23 -12.58
CA GLU A 62 5.77 14.43 -12.46
C GLU A 62 6.11 15.07 -11.11
N LEU A 63 7.20 14.62 -10.52
CA LEU A 63 7.74 15.26 -9.33
C LEU A 63 8.49 16.54 -9.72
N PRO A 64 8.33 17.64 -8.96
CA PRO A 64 9.10 18.86 -9.22
C PRO A 64 10.59 18.56 -9.20
N THR A 65 11.26 18.88 -10.28
CA THR A 65 12.74 18.79 -10.36
C THR A 65 13.35 19.93 -9.56
N ALA A 66 14.36 19.65 -8.73
CA ALA A 66 15.05 20.64 -7.88
C ALA A 66 15.69 21.82 -8.65
N SER A 67 15.57 21.86 -9.97
CA SER A 67 16.24 22.82 -10.88
C SER A 67 15.39 24.03 -11.29
N GLN A 68 14.18 24.22 -10.80
CA GLN A 68 13.29 25.32 -11.23
C GLN A 68 13.19 26.50 -10.25
N ASN A 69 14.04 26.58 -9.23
CA ASN A 69 14.08 27.73 -8.32
C ASN A 69 15.29 28.65 -8.55
N GLU A 70 15.77 28.78 -9.80
CA GLU A 70 16.70 29.85 -10.13
C GLU A 70 16.06 30.83 -11.15
N THR A 71 15.95 32.08 -10.66
CA THR A 71 15.75 33.31 -11.42
C THR A 71 14.38 33.60 -12.04
N SER A 72 13.50 34.21 -11.25
CA SER A 72 12.87 35.43 -11.74
C SER A 72 13.14 36.56 -10.73
N LYS A 73 14.29 37.23 -10.92
CA LYS A 73 14.47 38.58 -10.38
C LYS A 73 13.60 39.51 -11.22
N ASP A 74 12.41 39.77 -10.75
CA ASP A 74 11.63 40.90 -11.25
C ASP A 74 11.81 42.07 -10.25
N GLU A 75 12.71 42.98 -10.62
CA GLU A 75 12.84 44.25 -9.98
C GLU A 75 11.61 45.10 -10.35
N ASN A 76 10.60 45.11 -9.51
CA ASN A 76 9.74 46.25 -9.24
C ASN A 76 8.43 45.87 -8.56
N LYS A 77 8.38 45.90 -7.24
CA LYS A 77 7.10 46.10 -6.52
C LYS A 77 7.33 46.77 -5.16
N LYS A 78 6.67 47.92 -5.04
CA LYS A 78 6.57 48.75 -3.84
C LYS A 78 6.08 47.97 -2.61
N ALA A 79 6.65 48.33 -1.46
CA ALA A 79 6.35 47.84 -0.14
C ALA A 79 4.85 47.94 0.24
N VAL A 80 4.30 46.86 0.77
CA VAL A 80 3.08 46.78 1.55
C VAL A 80 3.48 46.09 2.86
N PRO A 81 3.00 46.53 4.06
CA PRO A 81 3.56 46.09 5.33
C PRO A 81 3.25 44.66 5.67
N GLU A 82 4.27 43.97 6.12
CA GLU A 82 4.37 42.59 6.59
C GLU A 82 3.46 42.35 7.80
N SER A 83 2.55 41.39 7.65
CA SER A 83 2.04 40.64 8.80
C SER A 83 2.85 39.34 8.90
N ASP A 84 3.49 39.19 10.04
CA ASP A 84 4.42 38.15 10.44
C ASP A 84 3.77 36.72 10.35
N VAL A 85 3.84 36.10 9.21
CA VAL A 85 3.71 34.65 9.09
C VAL A 85 5.02 34.15 8.50
N THR A 86 5.91 33.71 9.37
CA THR A 86 7.16 33.03 8.99
C THR A 86 6.82 31.76 8.27
N LEU A 87 6.74 31.80 6.94
CA LEU A 87 6.80 30.61 6.09
C LEU A 87 8.21 30.03 6.27
N GLN A 88 8.32 28.96 7.06
CA GLN A 88 9.58 28.22 7.14
C GLN A 88 9.89 27.72 5.73
N GLU A 89 10.96 28.19 5.16
CA GLU A 89 11.55 27.75 3.91
C GLU A 89 11.93 26.28 4.06
N VAL A 90 11.05 25.36 3.56
CA VAL A 90 11.28 23.92 3.62
C VAL A 90 12.43 23.60 2.67
N LYS A 91 13.62 23.35 3.21
CA LYS A 91 14.78 22.95 2.43
C LYS A 91 14.45 21.64 1.66
N PRO A 92 14.79 21.56 0.36
CA PRO A 92 14.57 20.36 -0.43
C PRO A 92 15.23 19.15 0.24
N HIS A 93 14.46 18.08 0.48
CA HIS A 93 14.99 16.85 1.06
C HIS A 93 15.70 16.03 -0.06
N PRO A 94 16.85 15.35 0.23
CA PRO A 94 17.55 14.52 -0.76
C PRO A 94 16.70 13.41 -1.38
N ALA A 95 15.66 12.93 -0.67
CA ALA A 95 14.70 11.96 -1.19
C ALA A 95 13.59 12.57 -2.07
N GLY A 96 13.63 13.87 -2.33
CA GLY A 96 12.68 14.58 -3.17
C GLY A 96 11.47 15.14 -2.43
N PRO A 97 10.52 15.70 -3.19
CA PRO A 97 9.28 16.27 -2.67
C PRO A 97 8.31 15.19 -2.17
N PRO A 98 7.23 15.62 -1.46
CA PRO A 98 6.12 14.73 -1.12
C PRO A 98 5.56 14.03 -2.37
N ARG A 99 5.20 12.76 -2.24
CA ARG A 99 4.63 11.97 -3.34
C ARG A 99 3.51 11.04 -2.88
N ASN A 100 2.57 10.78 -3.77
CA ASN A 100 1.52 9.79 -3.60
C ASN A 100 1.86 8.53 -4.37
N ILE A 101 1.86 7.40 -3.69
CA ILE A 101 2.04 6.07 -4.27
C ILE A 101 0.70 5.34 -4.19
N LEU A 102 0.20 4.85 -5.31
CA LEU A 102 -1.00 4.03 -5.38
C LEU A 102 -0.62 2.56 -5.13
N LEU A 103 -1.12 1.99 -4.04
CA LEU A 103 -0.98 0.57 -3.74
C LEU A 103 -2.26 -0.17 -4.14
N VAL A 104 -2.12 -1.21 -4.96
CA VAL A 104 -3.25 -1.99 -5.46
C VAL A 104 -3.05 -3.46 -5.12
N GLY A 105 -4.04 -4.04 -4.44
CA GLY A 105 -4.16 -5.48 -4.28
C GLY A 105 -5.16 -6.05 -5.28
N THR A 106 -4.73 -7.00 -6.12
CA THR A 106 -5.64 -7.67 -7.07
C THR A 106 -6.08 -9.03 -6.54
N ASP A 107 -7.27 -9.45 -6.91
CA ASP A 107 -7.77 -10.79 -6.60
C ASP A 107 -7.41 -11.83 -7.69
N SER A 108 -6.34 -11.60 -8.44
CA SER A 108 -5.76 -12.62 -9.30
C SER A 108 -5.26 -13.79 -8.47
N ALA A 109 -5.74 -14.99 -8.82
CA ALA A 109 -5.37 -16.24 -8.15
C ALA A 109 -4.34 -17.05 -8.96
N VAL A 110 -3.74 -16.46 -9.98
CA VAL A 110 -2.72 -17.11 -10.80
C VAL A 110 -1.52 -17.46 -9.93
N GLY A 111 -1.10 -18.73 -9.97
CA GLY A 111 0.04 -19.23 -9.18
C GLY A 111 -0.29 -19.73 -7.77
N LEU A 112 -1.51 -19.53 -7.27
CA LEU A 112 -1.94 -20.12 -5.99
C LEU A 112 -2.10 -21.65 -6.10
N ASP A 113 -1.96 -22.32 -4.94
CA ASP A 113 -2.33 -23.74 -4.82
C ASP A 113 -3.80 -23.92 -5.23
N PRO A 114 -4.13 -24.85 -6.15
CA PRO A 114 -5.52 -25.13 -6.55
C PRO A 114 -6.45 -25.51 -5.39
N ASN A 115 -5.90 -25.98 -4.27
CA ASN A 115 -6.66 -26.27 -3.05
C ASN A 115 -6.88 -25.04 -2.15
N ASP A 116 -6.30 -23.91 -2.48
CA ASP A 116 -6.53 -22.68 -1.72
C ASP A 116 -7.95 -22.17 -1.95
N PRO A 117 -8.72 -21.82 -0.89
CA PRO A 117 -10.04 -21.20 -1.05
C PRO A 117 -10.05 -19.93 -1.90
N ALA A 118 -8.90 -19.25 -2.02
CA ALA A 118 -8.73 -18.08 -2.88
C ALA A 118 -8.62 -18.45 -4.37
N ALA A 119 -8.11 -19.64 -4.70
CA ALA A 119 -7.95 -20.12 -6.07
C ALA A 119 -9.27 -20.49 -6.76
N ASN A 120 -10.29 -20.89 -5.98
CA ASN A 120 -11.58 -21.36 -6.50
C ASN A 120 -12.54 -20.23 -6.95
N ARG A 121 -12.02 -19.09 -7.39
CA ARG A 121 -12.83 -18.03 -7.98
C ARG A 121 -12.84 -18.17 -9.49
N ASP A 122 -14.06 -18.43 -10.02
CA ASP A 122 -14.31 -18.53 -11.47
C ASP A 122 -14.08 -17.15 -12.14
N ARG A 123 -12.82 -16.83 -12.41
CA ARG A 123 -12.40 -15.64 -13.15
C ARG A 123 -11.46 -16.03 -14.26
N SER A 124 -12.06 -16.25 -15.42
CA SER A 124 -11.46 -16.78 -16.64
C SER A 124 -10.39 -15.90 -17.31
N ALA A 125 -9.94 -14.80 -16.70
CA ALA A 125 -9.10 -13.82 -17.39
C ALA A 125 -7.70 -13.61 -16.81
N GLY A 126 -7.29 -14.28 -15.74
CA GLY A 126 -5.93 -14.09 -15.16
C GLY A 126 -5.65 -12.72 -14.55
N ILE A 127 -6.48 -11.72 -14.85
CA ILE A 127 -6.38 -10.34 -14.35
C ILE A 127 -7.46 -10.16 -13.30
N GLY A 128 -7.05 -9.96 -12.05
CA GLY A 128 -7.96 -9.72 -10.95
C GLY A 128 -8.55 -8.30 -10.97
N LEU A 129 -9.69 -8.13 -10.28
CA LEU A 129 -10.19 -6.81 -9.91
C LEU A 129 -9.25 -6.17 -8.88
N ALA A 130 -9.21 -4.84 -8.85
CA ALA A 130 -8.59 -4.09 -7.77
C ALA A 130 -9.44 -4.25 -6.49
N ASP A 131 -9.15 -5.25 -5.69
CA ASP A 131 -9.89 -5.56 -4.44
C ASP A 131 -9.46 -4.66 -3.28
N THR A 132 -8.22 -4.16 -3.33
CA THR A 132 -7.66 -3.21 -2.38
C THR A 132 -7.05 -2.06 -3.16
N ILE A 133 -7.46 -0.84 -2.85
CA ILE A 133 -6.95 0.39 -3.47
C ILE A 133 -6.60 1.35 -2.36
N MET A 134 -5.32 1.68 -2.22
CA MET A 134 -4.82 2.58 -1.17
C MET A 134 -3.90 3.63 -1.77
N ILE A 135 -4.01 4.86 -1.29
CA ILE A 135 -3.07 5.93 -1.60
C ILE A 135 -2.20 6.17 -0.38
N VAL A 136 -0.90 6.07 -0.55
CA VAL A 136 0.08 6.38 0.49
C VAL A 136 0.81 7.66 0.10
N ARG A 137 0.61 8.72 0.87
CA ARG A 137 1.39 9.93 0.77
C ARG A 137 2.63 9.83 1.62
N LEU A 138 3.77 10.02 1.01
CA LEU A 138 5.07 10.07 1.66
C LEU A 138 5.58 11.52 1.63
N ASP A 139 5.92 12.06 2.79
CA ASP A 139 6.61 13.34 2.93
C ASP A 139 8.00 13.10 3.50
N PRO A 140 9.03 13.03 2.66
CA PRO A 140 10.40 12.75 3.11
C PRO A 140 10.98 13.83 4.01
N ALA A 141 10.62 15.10 3.79
CA ALA A 141 11.14 16.22 4.57
C ALA A 141 10.67 16.22 6.02
N LEU A 142 9.44 15.72 6.24
CA LEU A 142 8.83 15.61 7.56
C LEU A 142 8.93 14.21 8.16
N ALA A 143 9.46 13.23 7.39
CA ALA A 143 9.39 11.80 7.70
C ALA A 143 7.97 11.37 8.09
N LYS A 144 6.96 11.90 7.41
CA LYS A 144 5.54 11.61 7.64
C LYS A 144 4.94 10.79 6.53
N ALA A 145 3.99 9.96 6.90
CA ALA A 145 3.22 9.19 5.96
C ALA A 145 1.74 9.20 6.32
N THR A 146 0.91 9.23 5.29
CA THR A 146 -0.55 9.19 5.43
C THR A 146 -1.11 8.17 4.45
N ILE A 147 -2.06 7.35 4.91
CA ILE A 147 -2.73 6.35 4.08
C ILE A 147 -4.23 6.62 4.02
N MET A 148 -4.81 6.44 2.85
CA MET A 148 -6.25 6.43 2.62
C MET A 148 -6.63 5.24 1.75
N SER A 149 -7.65 4.48 2.17
CA SER A 149 -8.26 3.44 1.33
C SER A 149 -9.40 4.04 0.51
N LEU A 150 -9.40 3.72 -0.78
CA LEU A 150 -10.52 3.99 -1.68
C LEU A 150 -11.35 2.70 -1.79
N PRO A 151 -12.64 2.72 -1.39
CA PRO A 151 -13.50 1.54 -1.52
C PRO A 151 -13.60 1.12 -2.98
N ARG A 152 -13.42 -0.17 -3.24
CA ARG A 152 -13.46 -0.74 -4.60
C ARG A 152 -14.80 -0.56 -5.31
N ASP A 153 -15.90 -0.51 -4.53
CA ASP A 153 -17.27 -0.38 -5.00
C ASP A 153 -17.71 1.10 -5.18
N LEU A 154 -16.76 2.05 -5.02
CA LEU A 154 -17.00 3.47 -5.24
C LEU A 154 -17.40 3.72 -6.71
N TYR A 155 -18.56 4.35 -6.93
CA TYR A 155 -19.09 4.63 -8.27
C TYR A 155 -18.44 5.89 -8.82
N VAL A 156 -17.69 5.74 -9.91
CA VAL A 156 -16.86 6.81 -10.50
C VAL A 156 -16.94 6.78 -12.01
N THR A 157 -16.58 7.89 -12.65
CA THR A 157 -16.34 7.91 -14.09
C THR A 157 -14.97 7.28 -14.37
N ILE A 158 -14.94 6.20 -15.15
CA ILE A 158 -13.70 5.58 -15.62
C ILE A 158 -13.10 6.43 -16.73
N TYR A 159 -11.83 6.81 -16.58
CA TYR A 159 -11.05 7.57 -17.55
C TYR A 159 -9.97 6.70 -18.18
N ARG A 160 -9.77 6.84 -19.48
CA ARG A 160 -8.69 6.22 -20.24
C ARG A 160 -8.17 7.17 -21.30
N GLU A 161 -6.85 7.37 -21.35
CA GLU A 161 -6.22 8.31 -22.27
C GLU A 161 -6.82 9.73 -22.16
N GLY A 162 -7.11 10.13 -20.91
CA GLY A 162 -7.72 11.43 -20.57
C GLY A 162 -9.22 11.55 -20.91
N ILE A 163 -9.84 10.51 -21.46
CA ILE A 163 -11.25 10.54 -21.96
C ILE A 163 -12.15 9.76 -20.99
N PRO A 164 -13.32 10.33 -20.58
CA PRO A 164 -14.33 9.59 -19.83
C PRO A 164 -14.95 8.49 -20.71
N VAL A 165 -14.91 7.24 -20.22
CA VAL A 165 -15.40 6.07 -20.98
C VAL A 165 -16.80 5.65 -20.54
N ARG A 166 -16.99 5.46 -19.23
CA ARG A 166 -18.26 5.03 -18.62
C ARG A 166 -18.21 5.28 -17.12
N ALA A 167 -19.37 5.30 -16.47
CA ALA A 167 -19.44 5.30 -15.01
C ALA A 167 -19.62 3.87 -14.50
N GLU A 168 -18.78 3.45 -13.54
CA GLU A 168 -18.76 2.10 -12.99
C GLU A 168 -18.05 2.06 -11.64
N LYS A 169 -17.97 0.89 -10.98
CA LYS A 169 -17.20 0.68 -9.75
C LYS A 169 -15.70 0.90 -10.00
N LEU A 170 -15.03 1.58 -9.10
CA LEU A 170 -13.60 1.90 -9.21
C LEU A 170 -12.73 0.67 -9.51
N ALA A 171 -13.05 -0.49 -8.89
CA ALA A 171 -12.32 -1.73 -9.11
C ALA A 171 -12.26 -2.17 -10.58
N SER A 172 -13.27 -1.81 -11.39
CA SER A 172 -13.36 -2.21 -12.80
C SER A 172 -12.37 -1.47 -13.70
N ALA A 173 -11.81 -0.35 -13.23
CA ALA A 173 -10.80 0.39 -14.00
C ALA A 173 -9.58 -0.48 -14.34
N LEU A 174 -9.21 -1.39 -13.44
CA LEU A 174 -8.05 -2.28 -13.65
C LEU A 174 -8.30 -3.36 -14.73
N LEU A 175 -9.56 -3.71 -15.02
CA LEU A 175 -9.89 -4.75 -16.01
C LEU A 175 -9.74 -4.31 -17.47
N VAL A 176 -9.50 -3.04 -17.71
CA VAL A 176 -9.50 -2.47 -19.05
C VAL A 176 -8.24 -2.84 -19.81
N GLY A 177 -8.33 -3.87 -20.66
CA GLY A 177 -7.28 -4.22 -21.62
C GLY A 177 -6.02 -4.85 -21.03
N GLY A 178 -6.14 -5.55 -19.91
CA GLY A 178 -5.01 -6.18 -19.23
C GLY A 178 -4.37 -5.27 -18.17
N LEU A 179 -3.45 -5.84 -17.40
CA LEU A 179 -2.78 -5.10 -16.33
C LEU A 179 -2.01 -3.88 -16.85
N GLU A 180 -1.36 -4.02 -18.01
CA GLU A 180 -0.59 -2.96 -18.66
C GLU A 180 -1.44 -1.71 -18.99
N LYS A 181 -2.69 -1.90 -19.41
CA LYS A 181 -3.61 -0.79 -19.70
C LYS A 181 -4.49 -0.44 -18.51
N GLY A 182 -4.81 -1.43 -17.69
CA GLY A 182 -5.67 -1.26 -16.52
C GLY A 182 -5.02 -0.42 -15.43
N ALA A 183 -3.71 -0.59 -15.18
CA ALA A 183 -3.00 0.20 -14.19
C ALA A 183 -2.99 1.70 -14.51
N PRO A 184 -2.60 2.14 -15.72
CA PRO A 184 -2.75 3.54 -16.14
C PRO A 184 -4.19 4.03 -16.08
N THR A 185 -5.18 3.22 -16.51
CA THR A 185 -6.60 3.55 -16.45
C THR A 185 -7.07 3.81 -15.02
N LEU A 186 -6.63 3.00 -14.05
CA LEU A 186 -6.96 3.20 -12.63
C LEU A 186 -6.35 4.49 -12.09
N VAL A 187 -5.09 4.78 -12.43
CA VAL A 187 -4.42 6.05 -12.07
C VAL A 187 -5.19 7.24 -12.61
N GLU A 188 -5.48 7.27 -13.92
CA GLU A 188 -6.24 8.36 -14.53
C GLU A 188 -7.64 8.52 -13.92
N THR A 189 -8.30 7.40 -13.63
CA THR A 189 -9.62 7.40 -12.99
C THR A 189 -9.55 8.05 -11.61
N ILE A 190 -8.56 7.73 -10.79
CA ILE A 190 -8.37 8.34 -9.46
C ILE A 190 -8.04 9.83 -9.59
N THR A 191 -7.08 10.18 -10.45
CA THR A 191 -6.64 11.56 -10.63
C THR A 191 -7.79 12.44 -11.10
N ASN A 192 -8.54 12.00 -12.12
CA ASN A 192 -9.61 12.82 -12.71
C ASN A 192 -10.86 12.94 -11.84
N ASN A 193 -11.22 11.91 -11.04
CA ASN A 193 -12.39 11.99 -10.16
C ASN A 193 -12.12 12.73 -8.85
N PHE A 194 -10.88 12.65 -8.31
CA PHE A 194 -10.60 13.12 -6.95
C PHE A 194 -9.60 14.26 -6.89
N ASP A 195 -9.00 14.64 -8.04
CA ASP A 195 -7.94 15.65 -8.11
C ASP A 195 -6.77 15.31 -7.17
N ILE A 196 -6.39 14.03 -7.15
CA ILE A 196 -5.27 13.50 -6.39
C ILE A 196 -4.15 13.13 -7.37
N PRO A 197 -3.01 13.82 -7.34
CA PRO A 197 -1.87 13.46 -8.17
C PRO A 197 -1.29 12.11 -7.74
N ILE A 198 -1.13 11.18 -8.66
CA ILE A 198 -0.47 9.89 -8.42
C ILE A 198 0.90 9.93 -9.11
N HIS A 199 1.96 9.69 -8.36
CA HIS A 199 3.33 9.79 -8.83
C HIS A 199 3.93 8.44 -9.18
N ASN A 200 3.50 7.40 -8.47
CA ASN A 200 3.95 6.02 -8.67
C ASN A 200 2.83 5.05 -8.31
N PHE A 201 2.94 3.79 -8.75
CA PHE A 201 2.08 2.72 -8.27
C PHE A 201 2.84 1.41 -8.02
N ALA A 202 2.26 0.57 -7.17
CA ALA A 202 2.67 -0.80 -6.94
C ALA A 202 1.44 -1.70 -6.87
N ILE A 203 1.50 -2.83 -7.57
CA ILE A 203 0.41 -3.81 -7.65
C ILE A 203 0.89 -5.14 -7.12
N VAL A 204 0.09 -5.78 -6.27
CA VAL A 204 0.36 -7.09 -5.67
C VAL A 204 -0.84 -7.99 -5.90
N ASP A 205 -0.63 -9.21 -6.39
CA ASP A 205 -1.66 -10.24 -6.48
C ASP A 205 -1.66 -11.17 -5.25
N PHE A 206 -2.56 -12.13 -5.23
CA PHE A 206 -2.67 -13.06 -4.10
C PHE A 206 -1.42 -13.92 -3.92
N PHE A 207 -0.84 -14.41 -5.00
CA PHE A 207 0.36 -15.23 -4.96
C PHE A 207 1.56 -14.44 -4.42
N GLY A 208 1.78 -13.24 -4.93
CA GLY A 208 2.83 -12.34 -4.46
C GLY A 208 2.65 -11.96 -3.00
N PHE A 209 1.40 -11.70 -2.57
CA PHE A 209 1.10 -11.42 -1.17
C PHE A 209 1.47 -12.59 -0.25
N GLU A 210 1.05 -13.83 -0.57
CA GLU A 210 1.38 -15.01 0.22
C GLU A 210 2.89 -15.23 0.30
N LYS A 211 3.57 -15.11 -0.83
CA LYS A 211 5.03 -15.25 -0.91
C LYS A 211 5.73 -14.25 0.00
N LEU A 212 5.37 -12.97 -0.08
CA LEU A 212 5.94 -11.92 0.75
C LEU A 212 5.74 -12.18 2.25
N VAL A 213 4.54 -12.57 2.66
CA VAL A 213 4.23 -12.88 4.06
C VAL A 213 5.03 -14.09 4.55
N ASN A 214 5.16 -15.14 3.74
CA ASN A 214 5.92 -16.33 4.08
C ASN A 214 7.41 -16.03 4.27
N GLU A 215 8.01 -15.18 3.43
CA GLU A 215 9.40 -14.72 3.60
C GLU A 215 9.59 -13.90 4.89
N LEU A 216 8.57 -13.17 5.30
CA LEU A 216 8.56 -12.52 6.61
C LEU A 216 8.38 -13.53 7.77
N SER A 217 8.27 -14.84 7.50
CA SER A 217 7.91 -15.90 8.44
C SER A 217 6.62 -15.59 9.18
N GLY A 218 5.63 -15.14 8.44
CA GLY A 218 4.31 -14.82 8.92
C GLY A 218 4.19 -13.51 9.70
N ILE A 219 2.95 -13.10 9.92
CA ILE A 219 2.59 -11.87 10.62
C ILE A 219 1.92 -12.21 11.96
N PRO A 220 2.49 -11.82 13.11
CA PRO A 220 1.89 -12.08 14.42
C PRO A 220 0.70 -11.15 14.66
N LEU A 221 -0.45 -11.75 14.96
CA LEU A 221 -1.68 -11.05 15.31
C LEU A 221 -2.22 -11.56 16.65
N TRP A 222 -2.86 -10.65 17.39
CA TRP A 222 -3.55 -11.00 18.64
C TRP A 222 -5.03 -11.22 18.39
N PHE A 223 -5.53 -12.35 18.81
CA PHE A 223 -6.96 -12.70 18.78
C PHE A 223 -7.48 -12.88 20.21
N SER A 224 -8.47 -12.10 20.62
CA SER A 224 -9.07 -12.21 21.94
C SER A 224 -9.92 -13.50 22.11
N TYR A 225 -10.34 -14.08 21.01
CA TYR A 225 -11.13 -15.30 20.90
C TYR A 225 -10.68 -16.12 19.69
N PRO A 226 -10.95 -17.42 19.62
CA PRO A 226 -10.89 -18.15 18.36
C PRO A 226 -11.75 -17.44 17.30
N VAL A 227 -11.26 -17.32 16.09
CA VAL A 227 -11.98 -16.63 15.00
C VAL A 227 -12.00 -17.48 13.73
N ARG A 228 -13.04 -17.30 12.93
CA ARG A 228 -13.14 -17.91 11.62
C ARG A 228 -13.86 -16.99 10.63
N ASP A 229 -13.60 -17.19 9.36
CA ASP A 229 -14.46 -16.75 8.25
C ASP A 229 -14.44 -17.84 7.17
N VAL A 230 -15.51 -18.63 7.13
CA VAL A 230 -15.64 -19.75 6.21
C VAL A 230 -15.56 -19.32 4.75
N ALA A 231 -16.02 -18.09 4.42
CA ALA A 231 -16.02 -17.59 3.05
C ALA A 231 -14.60 -17.18 2.57
N SER A 232 -13.71 -16.78 3.46
CA SER A 232 -12.30 -16.48 3.13
C SER A 232 -11.37 -17.66 3.37
N GLY A 233 -11.81 -18.67 4.13
CA GLY A 233 -10.99 -19.81 4.55
C GLY A 233 -10.19 -19.56 5.83
N LEU A 234 -10.40 -18.45 6.53
CA LEU A 234 -9.69 -18.15 7.77
C LEU A 234 -10.18 -19.06 8.91
N ILE A 235 -9.26 -19.69 9.63
CA ILE A 235 -9.53 -20.48 10.84
C ILE A 235 -8.40 -20.27 11.84
N VAL A 236 -8.68 -19.63 12.97
CA VAL A 236 -7.77 -19.48 14.12
C VAL A 236 -8.47 -20.08 15.34
N LEU A 237 -8.01 -21.25 15.75
CA LEU A 237 -8.69 -22.05 16.78
C LEU A 237 -8.35 -21.68 18.21
N GLU A 238 -7.29 -20.89 18.43
CA GLU A 238 -6.84 -20.52 19.75
C GLU A 238 -6.82 -19.00 19.91
N ALA A 239 -7.28 -18.54 21.07
CA ALA A 239 -7.11 -17.15 21.48
C ALA A 239 -5.64 -16.89 21.84
N GLY A 240 -5.20 -15.65 21.65
CA GLY A 240 -3.83 -15.26 21.96
C GLY A 240 -3.07 -14.75 20.75
N CYS A 241 -1.74 -14.84 20.82
CA CYS A 241 -0.86 -14.43 19.73
C CYS A 241 -0.67 -15.57 18.74
N THR A 242 -1.19 -15.40 17.55
CA THR A 242 -1.05 -16.35 16.43
C THR A 242 -0.25 -15.71 15.32
N THR A 243 0.75 -16.41 14.81
CA THR A 243 1.48 -15.97 13.60
C THR A 243 0.78 -16.57 12.40
N LEU A 244 0.15 -15.72 11.60
CA LEU A 244 -0.48 -16.13 10.34
C LEU A 244 0.57 -16.25 9.25
N ASP A 245 0.60 -17.37 8.55
CA ASP A 245 1.38 -17.55 7.33
C ASP A 245 0.78 -16.77 6.14
N GLY A 246 1.32 -16.95 4.93
CA GLY A 246 0.83 -16.27 3.73
C GLY A 246 -0.64 -16.54 3.44
N ARG A 247 -1.04 -17.82 3.48
CA ARG A 247 -2.41 -18.27 3.21
C ARG A 247 -3.41 -17.73 4.25
N ASP A 248 -3.10 -17.92 5.52
CA ASP A 248 -3.97 -17.45 6.61
C ASP A 248 -4.04 -15.92 6.66
N SER A 249 -2.93 -15.25 6.36
CA SER A 249 -2.88 -13.78 6.21
C SER A 249 -3.74 -13.30 5.06
N LEU A 250 -3.68 -13.97 3.90
CA LEU A 250 -4.53 -13.67 2.76
C LEU A 250 -6.01 -13.88 3.10
N ALA A 251 -6.34 -15.00 3.77
CA ALA A 251 -7.69 -15.26 4.26
C ALA A 251 -8.16 -14.18 5.24
N PHE A 252 -7.29 -13.72 6.16
CA PHE A 252 -7.58 -12.66 7.12
C PHE A 252 -7.88 -11.30 6.47
N VAL A 253 -7.04 -10.84 5.54
CA VAL A 253 -7.24 -9.54 4.88
C VAL A 253 -8.42 -9.55 3.89
N ARG A 254 -8.85 -10.71 3.43
CA ARG A 254 -10.03 -10.92 2.58
C ARG A 254 -11.32 -11.12 3.36
N SER A 255 -11.23 -11.40 4.67
CA SER A 255 -12.39 -11.72 5.51
C SER A 255 -13.40 -10.56 5.54
N ARG A 256 -14.68 -10.90 5.34
CA ARG A 256 -15.82 -9.98 5.44
C ARG A 256 -16.88 -10.47 6.42
N LYS A 257 -16.79 -11.74 6.81
CA LYS A 257 -17.79 -12.42 7.65
C LYS A 257 -17.11 -13.05 8.86
N LEU A 258 -16.28 -12.23 9.56
CA LEU A 258 -15.55 -12.72 10.73
C LEU A 258 -16.51 -13.10 11.85
N GLU A 259 -16.32 -14.30 12.38
CA GLU A 259 -17.00 -14.83 13.56
C GLU A 259 -15.97 -15.09 14.66
N ALA A 260 -16.37 -14.89 15.92
CA ALA A 260 -15.58 -15.28 17.08
C ALA A 260 -16.33 -16.33 17.90
N PHE A 261 -15.60 -17.26 18.51
CA PHE A 261 -16.16 -18.27 19.40
C PHE A 261 -16.23 -17.72 20.84
N ILE A 262 -17.42 -17.33 21.24
CA ILE A 262 -17.71 -16.70 22.54
C ILE A 262 -18.83 -17.47 23.20
N ASP A 263 -18.66 -17.86 24.47
CA ASP A 263 -19.65 -18.59 25.29
C ASP A 263 -20.17 -19.86 24.61
N GLY A 264 -19.27 -20.62 23.95
CA GLY A 264 -19.60 -21.90 23.32
C GLY A 264 -20.25 -21.79 21.93
N ASN A 265 -20.39 -20.59 21.37
CA ASN A 265 -21.02 -20.35 20.07
C ASN A 265 -20.19 -19.45 19.16
N TRP A 266 -20.33 -19.66 17.85
CA TRP A 266 -19.79 -18.74 16.87
C TRP A 266 -20.71 -17.54 16.71
N ASN A 267 -20.19 -16.36 17.01
CA ASN A 267 -20.91 -15.11 16.97
C ASN A 267 -20.27 -14.17 15.95
N ARG A 268 -21.10 -13.43 15.24
CA ARG A 268 -20.65 -12.37 14.34
C ARG A 268 -19.82 -11.34 15.10
N VAL A 269 -18.69 -10.94 14.53
CA VAL A 269 -17.84 -9.85 15.04
C VAL A 269 -17.89 -8.68 14.08
N GLY A 270 -18.19 -7.51 14.61
CA GLY A 270 -18.23 -6.27 13.84
C GLY A 270 -19.40 -6.14 12.87
N VAL A 271 -19.30 -5.20 11.97
CA VAL A 271 -20.27 -4.95 10.89
C VAL A 271 -19.74 -5.61 9.61
N TRP A 272 -20.30 -6.70 9.19
CA TRP A 272 -19.86 -7.45 8.01
C TRP A 272 -19.96 -6.62 6.71
N ASN A 273 -19.04 -5.67 6.52
CA ASN A 273 -19.00 -4.80 5.38
C ASN A 273 -17.57 -4.59 4.82
N ASP A 274 -17.48 -3.91 3.71
CA ASP A 274 -16.23 -3.63 3.02
C ASP A 274 -15.36 -2.60 3.74
N LEU A 275 -15.96 -1.70 4.52
CA LEU A 275 -15.23 -0.67 5.27
C LEU A 275 -14.39 -1.28 6.40
N GLU A 276 -14.93 -2.26 7.13
CA GLU A 276 -14.15 -3.00 8.14
C GLU A 276 -13.01 -3.80 7.50
N ARG A 277 -13.24 -4.36 6.32
CA ARG A 277 -12.17 -5.00 5.56
C ARG A 277 -11.06 -4.01 5.24
N ASN A 278 -11.37 -2.81 4.76
CA ASN A 278 -10.38 -1.78 4.47
C ASN A 278 -9.57 -1.38 5.71
N GLN A 279 -10.22 -1.23 6.87
CA GLN A 279 -9.53 -0.95 8.14
C GLN A 279 -8.58 -2.09 8.53
N ARG A 280 -9.05 -3.34 8.41
CA ARG A 280 -8.23 -4.54 8.68
C ARG A 280 -7.03 -4.63 7.76
N GLN A 281 -7.18 -4.28 6.48
CA GLN A 281 -6.08 -4.23 5.51
C GLN A 281 -5.05 -3.17 5.88
N GLN A 282 -5.46 -1.97 6.32
CA GLN A 282 -4.55 -0.95 6.81
C GLN A 282 -3.80 -1.40 8.08
N ASP A 283 -4.49 -2.03 9.03
CA ASP A 283 -3.86 -2.58 10.24
C ASP A 283 -2.85 -3.67 9.90
N PHE A 284 -3.22 -4.55 8.97
CA PHE A 284 -2.34 -5.61 8.51
C PHE A 284 -1.10 -5.03 7.81
N LEU A 285 -1.25 -4.03 6.95
CA LEU A 285 -0.15 -3.35 6.29
C LEU A 285 0.85 -2.79 7.32
N ILE A 286 0.38 -2.09 8.34
CA ILE A 286 1.24 -1.55 9.40
C ILE A 286 2.02 -2.68 10.10
N ARG A 287 1.36 -3.78 10.44
CA ARG A 287 2.03 -4.93 11.09
C ARG A 287 3.04 -5.60 10.19
N THR A 288 2.76 -5.69 8.90
CA THR A 288 3.68 -6.24 7.91
C THR A 288 4.92 -5.35 7.77
N ILE A 289 4.75 -4.03 7.74
CA ILE A 289 5.86 -3.07 7.78
C ILE A 289 6.68 -3.27 9.06
N GLN A 290 6.05 -3.34 10.24
CA GLN A 290 6.74 -3.57 11.52
C GLN A 290 7.52 -4.88 11.52
N ARG A 291 6.93 -5.95 10.93
CA ARG A 291 7.58 -7.27 10.82
C ARG A 291 8.79 -7.22 9.89
N ALA A 292 8.65 -6.58 8.73
CA ALA A 292 9.75 -6.40 7.77
C ALA A 292 10.93 -5.65 8.41
N ILE A 293 10.65 -4.58 9.16
CA ILE A 293 11.66 -3.84 9.93
C ILE A 293 12.35 -4.74 10.95
N GLY A 294 11.58 -5.46 11.75
CA GLY A 294 12.09 -6.34 12.78
C GLY A 294 13.01 -7.43 12.22
N LYS A 295 12.68 -7.98 11.05
CA LYS A 295 13.49 -8.99 10.37
C LYS A 295 14.74 -8.42 9.70
N GLY A 296 14.65 -7.31 9.02
CA GLY A 296 15.81 -6.64 8.42
C GLY A 296 16.85 -6.20 9.43
N ALA A 297 16.50 -6.07 10.71
CA ALA A 297 17.41 -5.77 11.79
C ALA A 297 18.24 -6.99 12.28
N ARG A 298 17.88 -8.23 11.91
CA ARG A 298 18.44 -9.43 12.56
C ARG A 298 19.30 -10.35 11.70
N SER A 299 19.25 -10.29 10.36
CA SER A 299 20.02 -11.25 9.54
C SER A 299 20.30 -10.77 8.12
N VAL A 300 21.56 -10.83 7.75
CA VAL A 300 22.04 -10.57 6.38
C VAL A 300 21.55 -11.66 5.39
N ILE A 301 21.30 -12.87 5.87
CA ILE A 301 20.90 -14.03 5.04
C ILE A 301 19.43 -13.96 4.63
N VAL A 302 18.56 -13.45 5.50
CA VAL A 302 17.12 -13.29 5.22
C VAL A 302 16.86 -12.19 4.18
N GLN A 303 17.84 -11.34 3.90
CA GLN A 303 17.70 -10.20 3.01
C GLN A 303 17.61 -10.59 1.54
N ASP A 304 18.39 -11.55 1.06
CA ASP A 304 18.37 -11.98 -0.35
C ASP A 304 17.03 -12.62 -0.72
N ASP A 305 16.50 -13.49 0.14
CA ASP A 305 15.23 -14.17 -0.09
C ASP A 305 14.04 -13.19 -0.04
N LEU A 306 14.07 -12.25 0.90
CA LEU A 306 13.04 -11.21 1.02
C LEU A 306 13.05 -10.25 -0.18
N ILE A 307 14.22 -9.92 -0.70
CA ILE A 307 14.40 -9.10 -1.90
C ILE A 307 13.81 -9.81 -3.12
N ARG A 308 14.15 -11.07 -3.32
CA ARG A 308 13.62 -11.87 -4.44
C ARG A 308 12.11 -12.04 -4.33
N ALA A 309 11.61 -12.38 -3.15
CA ALA A 309 10.17 -12.51 -2.94
C ALA A 309 9.42 -11.20 -3.24
N GLY A 310 9.98 -10.07 -2.81
CA GLY A 310 9.43 -8.76 -3.14
C GLY A 310 9.48 -8.47 -4.64
N ALA A 311 10.60 -8.77 -5.30
CA ALA A 311 10.76 -8.56 -6.73
C ALA A 311 9.77 -9.39 -7.58
N GLU A 312 9.51 -10.64 -7.16
CA GLU A 312 8.57 -11.53 -7.85
C GLU A 312 7.09 -11.29 -7.45
N ALA A 313 6.86 -10.63 -6.31
CA ALA A 313 5.54 -10.39 -5.75
C ALA A 313 4.88 -9.09 -6.23
N VAL A 314 5.65 -8.17 -6.80
CA VAL A 314 5.21 -6.79 -7.03
C VAL A 314 5.39 -6.39 -8.48
N VAL A 315 4.36 -5.75 -9.03
CA VAL A 315 4.44 -5.04 -10.32
C VAL A 315 4.53 -3.55 -10.04
N LEU A 316 5.53 -2.88 -10.61
CA LEU A 316 5.78 -1.45 -10.43
C LEU A 316 5.53 -0.66 -11.72
N ASP A 317 5.35 0.65 -11.60
CA ASP A 317 5.53 1.54 -12.72
C ASP A 317 7.01 1.63 -13.14
N ASP A 318 7.26 2.01 -14.38
CA ASP A 318 8.60 2.14 -14.97
C ASP A 318 9.40 3.33 -14.44
N ARG A 319 8.73 4.32 -13.80
CA ARG A 319 9.36 5.54 -13.27
C ARG A 319 9.92 5.36 -11.87
N LEU A 320 9.42 4.40 -11.10
CA LEU A 320 9.90 4.15 -9.73
C LEU A 320 11.21 3.38 -9.75
N SER A 321 12.31 4.11 -9.82
CA SER A 321 13.65 3.51 -9.82
C SER A 321 14.05 3.01 -8.43
N ILE A 322 14.97 2.04 -8.41
CA ILE A 322 15.55 1.54 -7.16
C ILE A 322 16.32 2.62 -6.41
N ALA A 323 17.00 3.49 -7.15
CA ALA A 323 17.70 4.61 -6.52
C ALA A 323 16.72 5.53 -5.76
N GLU A 324 15.51 5.74 -6.29
CA GLU A 324 14.47 6.50 -5.59
C GLU A 324 13.91 5.75 -4.39
N LEU A 325 13.67 4.45 -4.52
CA LEU A 325 13.27 3.61 -3.39
C LEU A 325 14.30 3.64 -2.26
N LEU A 326 15.59 3.56 -2.60
CA LEU A 326 16.68 3.69 -1.63
C LEU A 326 16.70 5.06 -0.94
N LYS A 327 16.48 6.14 -1.69
CA LYS A 327 16.39 7.49 -1.14
C LYS A 327 15.20 7.62 -0.18
N LEU A 328 14.03 7.12 -0.58
CA LEU A 328 12.85 7.09 0.28
C LEU A 328 13.10 6.28 1.55
N GLY A 329 13.61 5.06 1.42
CA GLY A 329 13.95 4.23 2.58
C GLY A 329 14.87 4.93 3.57
N ARG A 330 15.89 5.65 3.09
CA ARG A 330 16.78 6.46 3.96
C ARG A 330 16.03 7.59 4.66
N ALA A 331 15.15 8.29 3.95
CA ALA A 331 14.37 9.39 4.53
C ALA A 331 13.44 8.92 5.66
N PHE A 332 12.93 7.70 5.54
CA PHE A 332 12.03 7.09 6.53
C PHE A 332 12.72 6.10 7.48
N SER A 333 14.06 6.15 7.58
CA SER A 333 14.84 5.22 8.43
C SER A 333 14.42 5.21 9.90
N ASP A 334 14.01 6.34 10.43
CA ASP A 334 13.61 6.51 11.83
C ASP A 334 12.07 6.55 12.00
N PHE A 335 11.32 6.35 10.91
CA PHE A 335 9.86 6.35 10.93
C PHE A 335 9.32 5.17 11.76
N ASN A 336 8.42 5.46 12.68
CA ASN A 336 7.69 4.43 13.39
C ASN A 336 6.38 4.14 12.63
N PRO A 337 6.15 2.91 12.15
CA PRO A 337 4.91 2.56 11.44
C PRO A 337 3.63 2.81 12.22
N SER A 338 3.70 2.89 13.56
CA SER A 338 2.55 3.25 14.38
C SER A 338 2.14 4.72 14.22
N ASP A 339 3.03 5.57 13.68
CA ASP A 339 2.78 6.99 13.43
C ASP A 339 2.19 7.23 12.02
N LEU A 340 1.89 6.16 11.27
CA LEU A 340 1.20 6.25 9.98
C LEU A 340 -0.18 6.87 10.19
N ALA A 341 -0.37 8.07 9.68
CA ALA A 341 -1.66 8.75 9.73
C ALA A 341 -2.66 8.04 8.81
N ARG A 342 -3.92 7.92 9.27
CA ARG A 342 -5.00 7.27 8.50
C ARG A 342 -6.07 8.29 8.18
N THR A 343 -6.42 8.37 6.92
CA THR A 343 -7.55 9.17 6.46
C THR A 343 -8.70 8.24 6.10
N ILE A 344 -9.87 8.48 6.69
CA ILE A 344 -11.09 7.75 6.38
C ILE A 344 -11.83 8.55 5.29
N LEU A 345 -12.18 7.87 4.20
CA LEU A 345 -13.01 8.45 3.16
C LEU A 345 -14.49 8.26 3.52
N PRO A 346 -15.25 9.33 3.78
CA PRO A 346 -16.69 9.23 3.97
C PRO A 346 -17.38 8.75 2.70
N VAL A 347 -18.19 7.69 2.81
CA VAL A 347 -18.99 7.15 1.71
C VAL A 347 -20.40 6.82 2.19
N VAL A 348 -21.33 6.76 1.26
CA VAL A 348 -22.73 6.39 1.47
C VAL A 348 -23.12 5.27 0.51
N ASP A 349 -23.98 4.37 0.97
CA ASP A 349 -24.56 3.33 0.13
C ASP A 349 -25.51 3.93 -0.90
N ALA A 350 -25.42 3.46 -2.13
CA ALA A 350 -26.27 3.87 -3.24
C ALA A 350 -26.60 2.67 -4.15
N VAL A 351 -27.59 2.81 -5.01
CA VAL A 351 -27.98 1.80 -5.99
C VAL A 351 -28.04 2.44 -7.37
N VAL A 352 -27.29 1.90 -8.31
CA VAL A 352 -27.30 2.31 -9.71
C VAL A 352 -27.79 1.16 -10.58
N GLY A 353 -28.97 1.30 -11.13
CA GLY A 353 -29.66 0.20 -11.81
C GLY A 353 -29.99 -0.93 -10.83
N THR A 354 -29.35 -2.09 -10.99
CA THR A 354 -29.46 -3.24 -10.08
C THR A 354 -28.22 -3.46 -9.21
N SER A 355 -27.22 -2.59 -9.32
CA SER A 355 -25.94 -2.74 -8.64
C SER A 355 -25.89 -1.89 -7.38
N GLU A 356 -25.54 -2.52 -6.26
CA GLU A 356 -25.14 -1.82 -5.04
C GLU A 356 -23.75 -1.19 -5.25
N VAL A 357 -23.64 0.10 -4.95
CA VAL A 357 -22.41 0.90 -5.12
C VAL A 357 -22.21 1.80 -3.90
N LEU A 358 -21.06 2.43 -3.83
CA LEU A 358 -20.76 3.49 -2.86
C LEU A 358 -20.61 4.83 -3.59
N GLU A 359 -21.11 5.88 -2.99
CA GLU A 359 -20.88 7.25 -3.42
C GLU A 359 -20.12 8.04 -2.36
N LEU A 360 -19.50 9.16 -2.76
CA LEU A 360 -18.81 10.03 -1.82
C LEU A 360 -19.83 10.66 -0.86
N GLY A 361 -19.58 10.49 0.43
CA GLY A 361 -20.35 11.10 1.50
C GLY A 361 -19.96 12.57 1.75
N GLU A 362 -20.69 13.20 2.64
CA GLU A 362 -20.38 14.55 3.11
C GLU A 362 -18.97 14.62 3.72
N GLY A 363 -18.21 15.66 3.37
CA GLY A 363 -16.84 15.84 3.84
C GLY A 363 -15.77 15.04 3.09
N ALA A 364 -16.12 14.15 2.15
CA ALA A 364 -15.16 13.35 1.40
C ALA A 364 -14.08 14.20 0.69
N LYS A 365 -14.46 15.38 0.17
CA LYS A 365 -13.52 16.30 -0.50
C LYS A 365 -12.41 16.80 0.43
N SER A 366 -12.69 16.97 1.73
CA SER A 366 -11.70 17.39 2.71
C SER A 366 -10.69 16.27 3.01
N SER A 367 -11.09 15.00 2.90
CA SER A 367 -10.19 13.85 3.05
C SER A 367 -9.12 13.79 1.95
N PHE A 368 -9.38 14.37 0.78
CA PHE A 368 -8.43 14.43 -0.34
C PHE A 368 -7.37 15.52 -0.17
N ALA A 369 -7.62 16.56 0.64
CA ALA A 369 -6.76 17.73 0.76
C ALA A 369 -5.31 17.38 1.16
N VAL A 370 -5.13 16.36 1.98
CA VAL A 370 -3.81 15.89 2.41
C VAL A 370 -3.01 15.27 1.25
N PHE A 371 -3.66 14.80 0.20
CA PHE A 371 -3.03 14.10 -0.94
C PHE A 371 -2.81 14.98 -2.18
N ARG A 372 -3.22 16.24 -2.11
CA ARG A 372 -3.03 17.26 -3.17
C ARG A 372 -1.71 18.01 -3.06
#